data_fbb0aa62872d7fb50154583d0aa0659b
#
_entry.id   fbb0aa62872d7fb50154583d0aa0659b
#
_cell.length_a   1.000
_cell.length_b   1.000
_cell.length_c   1.000
_cell.angle_alpha   90.00
_cell.angle_beta   90.00
_cell.angle_gamma   90.00
#
_symmetry.space_group_name_H-M   'P 1'
#
loop_
_entity.id
_entity.type
_entity.pdbx_description
1 polymer ?
#
loop_
_entity_poly.entity_id
_entity_poly.type
_entity_poly.pdbx_seq_one_letter_code
_entity_poly.pdbx_strand_id
1 'polypeptide(L)'
;RWVAEGGTHVERVVRNGLRGLLKSGHPGALAAVGVRVDDPIDVRAFSADPAVLPIGGSVSVTCTLVTPGPREARAEIDLRVHYANAAGALTRRATFRFARRALSPGTPETVTRSIAFRPVSIRALHPGRHLLELQVNGRIVADLAVDLTP
;
A
#
# COMPACT_ATOMS: atom_id res chain seq x y z
N ARG A 1 11.17 -19.69 13.01
CA ARG A 1 10.22 -18.59 13.02
C ARG A 1 8.86 -19.06 13.53
N TRP A 2 8.44 -18.53 14.63
CA TRP A 2 7.24 -19.01 15.31
C TRP A 2 5.92 -18.68 14.59
N VAL A 3 5.89 -17.67 13.71
CA VAL A 3 4.72 -17.42 12.87
C VAL A 3 4.45 -18.61 11.95
N ALA A 4 5.48 -19.16 11.35
CA ALA A 4 5.35 -20.32 10.47
C ALA A 4 4.91 -21.57 11.24
N GLU A 5 5.28 -21.67 12.51
CA GLU A 5 4.95 -22.82 13.36
C GLU A 5 3.58 -22.67 14.04
N GLY A 6 3.13 -21.46 14.28
CA GLY A 6 1.98 -21.19 15.12
C GLY A 6 0.63 -21.23 14.44
N GLY A 7 0.56 -21.25 13.10
CA GLY A 7 -0.69 -21.26 12.36
C GLY A 7 -1.40 -19.91 12.34
N THR A 8 -2.66 -19.91 11.88
CA THR A 8 -3.42 -18.68 11.56
C THR A 8 -3.63 -17.75 12.76
N HIS A 9 -3.92 -18.34 13.93
CA HIS A 9 -4.15 -17.53 15.13
C HIS A 9 -2.90 -16.78 15.56
N VAL A 10 -1.76 -17.46 15.60
CA VAL A 10 -0.48 -16.86 15.97
C VAL A 10 -0.08 -15.80 14.96
N GLU A 11 -0.28 -16.07 13.67
CA GLU A 11 -0.01 -15.09 12.62
C GLU A 11 -0.79 -13.80 12.83
N ARG A 12 -2.07 -13.89 13.19
CA ARG A 12 -2.88 -12.71 13.46
C ARG A 12 -2.33 -11.88 14.62
N VAL A 13 -1.96 -12.54 15.72
CA VAL A 13 -1.40 -11.87 16.90
C VAL A 13 -0.10 -11.16 16.54
N VAL A 14 0.79 -11.82 15.80
CA VAL A 14 2.05 -11.22 15.36
C VAL A 14 1.80 -10.02 14.48
N ARG A 15 0.89 -10.11 13.51
CA ARG A 15 0.57 -8.99 12.63
C ARG A 15 0.02 -7.80 13.39
N ASN A 16 -0.86 -8.01 14.35
CA ASN A 16 -1.39 -6.92 15.17
C ASN A 16 -0.29 -6.22 15.97
N GLY A 17 0.63 -6.98 16.56
CA GLY A 17 1.74 -6.42 17.34
C GLY A 17 2.80 -5.72 16.47
N LEU A 18 2.90 -6.06 15.19
CA LEU A 18 3.90 -5.52 14.29
C LEU A 18 3.36 -4.49 13.29
N ARG A 19 2.10 -4.08 13.44
CA ARG A 19 1.42 -3.23 12.44
C ARG A 19 2.24 -2.00 12.04
N GLY A 20 2.76 -1.26 13.01
CA GLY A 20 3.55 -0.06 12.73
C GLY A 20 4.83 -0.36 11.98
N LEU A 21 5.53 -1.43 12.37
CA LEU A 21 6.77 -1.84 11.72
C LEU A 21 6.53 -2.37 10.30
N LEU A 22 5.44 -3.10 10.10
CA LEU A 22 5.07 -3.58 8.76
C LEU A 22 4.79 -2.42 7.82
N LYS A 23 4.04 -1.41 8.28
CA LYS A 23 3.73 -0.23 7.47
C LYS A 23 4.97 0.59 7.13
N SER A 24 5.96 0.61 8.01
CA SER A 24 7.23 1.29 7.73
C SER A 24 8.19 0.45 6.89
N GLY A 25 7.84 -0.81 6.59
CA GLY A 25 8.68 -1.70 5.81
C GLY A 25 9.86 -2.27 6.57
N HIS A 26 9.77 -2.40 7.88
CA HIS A 26 10.85 -2.91 8.71
C HIS A 26 11.21 -4.35 8.31
N PRO A 27 12.47 -4.64 7.87
CA PRO A 27 12.81 -5.98 7.34
C PRO A 27 12.59 -7.12 8.33
N GLY A 28 12.89 -6.91 9.60
CA GLY A 28 12.66 -7.92 10.63
C GLY A 28 11.18 -8.24 10.83
N ALA A 29 10.32 -7.21 10.80
CA ALA A 29 8.88 -7.40 10.91
C ALA A 29 8.32 -8.13 9.69
N LEU A 30 8.77 -7.79 8.49
CA LEU A 30 8.37 -8.47 7.25
C LEU A 30 8.78 -9.93 7.29
N ALA A 31 10.02 -10.23 7.71
CA ALA A 31 10.50 -11.60 7.84
C ALA A 31 9.66 -12.39 8.85
N ALA A 32 9.23 -11.77 9.95
CA ALA A 32 8.42 -12.43 10.96
C ALA A 32 7.06 -12.90 10.43
N VAL A 33 6.50 -12.24 9.41
CA VAL A 33 5.25 -12.65 8.77
C VAL A 33 5.48 -13.43 7.46
N GLY A 34 6.71 -13.85 7.19
CA GLY A 34 7.03 -14.73 6.06
C GLY A 34 7.36 -14.02 4.76
N VAL A 35 7.59 -12.72 4.79
CA VAL A 35 7.96 -11.96 3.59
C VAL A 35 9.46 -12.01 3.39
N ARG A 36 9.89 -12.26 2.15
CA ARG A 36 11.28 -12.18 1.73
C ARG A 36 11.45 -10.93 0.89
N VAL A 37 12.18 -9.95 1.41
CA VAL A 37 12.32 -8.64 0.75
C VAL A 37 13.07 -8.73 -0.58
N ASP A 38 13.85 -9.79 -0.78
CA ASP A 38 14.62 -10.00 -2.02
C ASP A 38 13.85 -10.77 -3.09
N ASP A 39 12.65 -11.28 -2.79
CA ASP A 39 11.85 -11.95 -3.80
C ASP A 39 11.43 -10.96 -4.89
N PRO A 40 11.61 -11.29 -6.17
CA PRO A 40 11.26 -10.37 -7.23
C PRO A 40 9.75 -10.21 -7.36
N ILE A 41 9.29 -8.97 -7.39
CA ILE A 41 7.88 -8.64 -7.62
C ILE A 41 7.84 -7.48 -8.62
N ASP A 42 7.19 -7.71 -9.74
CA ASP A 42 7.04 -6.72 -10.79
C ASP A 42 5.68 -6.06 -10.72
N VAL A 43 5.65 -4.75 -10.93
CA VAL A 43 4.41 -3.98 -11.04
C VAL A 43 4.04 -3.90 -12.53
N ARG A 44 2.90 -4.49 -12.88
CA ARG A 44 2.39 -4.44 -14.25
C ARG A 44 1.50 -3.24 -14.50
N ALA A 45 0.80 -2.79 -13.46
CA ALA A 45 -0.09 -1.64 -13.56
C ALA A 45 -0.29 -0.99 -12.20
N PHE A 46 -0.42 0.32 -12.19
CA PHE A 46 -0.84 1.09 -11.01
C PHE A 46 -1.62 2.29 -11.52
N SER A 47 -2.90 2.36 -11.15
CA SER A 47 -3.80 3.38 -11.68
C SER A 47 -4.79 3.85 -10.61
N ALA A 48 -5.34 5.04 -10.82
CA ALA A 48 -6.39 5.60 -9.99
C ALA A 48 -7.46 6.22 -10.89
N ASP A 49 -8.72 5.99 -10.55
CA ASP A 49 -9.85 6.50 -11.32
C ASP A 49 -10.99 6.92 -10.39
N PRO A 50 -11.45 8.17 -10.46
CA PRO A 50 -10.95 9.26 -11.31
C PRO A 50 -9.64 9.86 -10.77
N ALA A 51 -8.82 10.43 -11.65
CA ALA A 51 -7.59 11.10 -11.24
C ALA A 51 -7.83 12.54 -10.77
N VAL A 52 -9.01 13.08 -11.05
CA VAL A 52 -9.46 14.39 -10.59
C VAL A 52 -10.80 14.21 -9.93
N LEU A 53 -10.94 14.64 -8.67
CA LEU A 53 -12.19 14.46 -7.92
C LEU A 53 -12.34 15.58 -6.89
N PRO A 54 -13.59 15.88 -6.49
CA PRO A 54 -13.81 16.87 -5.43
C PRO A 54 -13.44 16.32 -4.06
N ILE A 55 -13.11 17.20 -3.14
CA ILE A 55 -12.94 16.84 -1.73
C ILE A 55 -14.26 16.20 -1.26
N GLY A 56 -14.15 15.09 -0.56
CA GLY A 56 -15.29 14.27 -0.17
C GLY A 56 -15.54 13.09 -1.10
N GLY A 57 -14.90 13.09 -2.28
CA GLY A 57 -15.02 12.00 -3.23
C GLY A 57 -14.12 10.82 -2.89
N SER A 58 -14.28 9.76 -3.67
CA SER A 58 -13.48 8.55 -3.55
C SER A 58 -12.84 8.21 -4.89
N VAL A 59 -11.66 7.60 -4.82
CA VAL A 59 -10.92 7.14 -5.99
C VAL A 59 -10.72 5.63 -5.89
N SER A 60 -10.89 4.93 -7.00
CA SER A 60 -10.54 3.51 -7.08
C SER A 60 -9.09 3.38 -7.50
N VAL A 61 -8.29 2.80 -6.62
CA VAL A 61 -6.86 2.56 -6.88
C VAL A 61 -6.67 1.09 -7.19
N THR A 62 -6.02 0.81 -8.31
CA THR A 62 -5.80 -0.56 -8.79
C THR A 62 -4.32 -0.80 -9.01
N CYS A 63 -3.82 -1.94 -8.55
CA CYS A 63 -2.49 -2.38 -8.90
C CYS A 63 -2.52 -3.83 -9.39
N THR A 64 -1.61 -4.16 -10.29
CA THR A 64 -1.40 -5.52 -10.77
C THR A 64 0.05 -5.88 -10.51
N LEU A 65 0.27 -6.97 -9.79
CA LEU A 65 1.60 -7.46 -9.42
C LEU A 65 1.79 -8.88 -9.95
N VAL A 66 3.03 -9.22 -10.24
CA VAL A 66 3.42 -10.58 -10.65
C VAL A 66 4.82 -10.86 -10.13
N THR A 67 5.06 -12.11 -9.73
CA THR A 67 6.44 -12.55 -9.52
C THR A 67 6.89 -13.39 -10.72
N PRO A 68 8.08 -13.13 -11.28
CA PRO A 68 8.61 -13.98 -12.36
C PRO A 68 9.03 -15.35 -11.86
N GLY A 69 9.11 -15.56 -10.58
CA GLY A 69 9.51 -16.81 -10.00
C GLY A 69 10.99 -16.84 -9.63
N PRO A 70 11.57 -18.03 -9.37
CA PRO A 70 11.01 -19.36 -9.62
C PRO A 70 10.01 -19.87 -8.56
N ARG A 71 9.86 -19.16 -7.46
CA ARG A 71 8.96 -19.61 -6.37
C ARG A 71 7.91 -18.56 -6.07
N GLU A 72 6.92 -18.98 -5.28
CA GLU A 72 5.90 -18.09 -4.75
C GLU A 72 6.55 -16.94 -3.97
N ALA A 73 6.01 -15.73 -4.12
CA ALA A 73 6.44 -14.56 -3.39
C ALA A 73 5.28 -13.98 -2.58
N ARG A 74 5.53 -13.59 -1.35
CA ARG A 74 4.54 -12.92 -0.51
C ARG A 74 4.68 -11.42 -0.64
N ALA A 75 3.57 -10.75 -0.92
CA ALA A 75 3.53 -9.31 -1.09
C ALA A 75 2.70 -8.68 0.03
N GLU A 76 3.35 -7.83 0.83
CA GLU A 76 2.71 -6.92 1.77
C GLU A 76 2.59 -5.58 1.05
N ILE A 77 1.36 -5.21 0.69
CA ILE A 77 1.09 -4.07 -0.18
C ILE A 77 0.48 -2.95 0.65
N ASP A 78 1.11 -1.79 0.63
CA ASP A 78 0.64 -0.59 1.32
C ASP A 78 0.53 0.56 0.34
N LEU A 79 -0.37 1.49 0.64
CA LEU A 79 -0.52 2.73 -0.12
C LEU A 79 -0.12 3.89 0.78
N ARG A 80 0.82 4.70 0.34
CA ARG A 80 1.16 5.96 0.99
C ARG A 80 0.46 7.09 0.28
N VAL A 81 -0.25 7.90 1.04
CA VAL A 81 -0.88 9.10 0.50
C VAL A 81 -0.15 10.30 1.06
N HIS A 82 0.38 11.13 0.17
CA HIS A 82 0.99 12.40 0.54
C HIS A 82 -0.01 13.50 0.28
N TYR A 83 -0.37 14.24 1.32
CA TYR A 83 -1.41 15.25 1.28
C TYR A 83 -0.82 16.63 1.06
N ALA A 84 -1.39 17.38 0.12
CA ALA A 84 -1.03 18.77 -0.10
C ALA A 84 -1.56 19.64 1.04
N ASN A 85 -0.77 20.63 1.44
CA ASN A 85 -1.21 21.68 2.36
C ASN A 85 -1.87 22.83 1.55
N ALA A 86 -2.29 23.88 2.24
CA ALA A 86 -2.95 25.02 1.60
C ALA A 86 -2.08 25.70 0.53
N ALA A 87 -0.76 25.61 0.65
CA ALA A 87 0.18 26.17 -0.33
C ALA A 87 0.55 25.19 -1.44
N GLY A 88 0.01 23.98 -1.42
CA GLY A 88 0.28 22.94 -2.41
C GLY A 88 1.49 22.08 -2.14
N ALA A 89 2.16 22.25 -0.99
CA ALA A 89 3.30 21.42 -0.63
C ALA A 89 2.83 20.12 0.04
N LEU A 90 3.54 19.02 -0.25
CA LEU A 90 3.22 17.70 0.32
C LEU A 90 3.89 17.58 1.69
N THR A 91 3.17 17.96 2.75
CA THR A 91 3.72 18.05 4.11
C THR A 91 3.27 16.97 5.07
N ARG A 92 2.23 16.21 4.72
CA ARG A 92 1.71 15.12 5.54
C ARG A 92 1.51 13.88 4.71
N ARG A 93 1.69 12.74 5.35
CA ARG A 93 1.42 11.46 4.70
C ARG A 93 0.69 10.53 5.64
N ALA A 94 -0.04 9.60 5.07
CA ALA A 94 -0.62 8.46 5.77
C ALA A 94 -0.31 7.19 4.98
N THR A 95 -0.18 6.08 5.70
CA THR A 95 0.06 4.78 5.08
C THR A 95 -1.11 3.88 5.43
N PHE A 96 -1.71 3.30 4.39
CA PHE A 96 -2.85 2.41 4.53
C PHE A 96 -2.48 1.02 4.04
N ARG A 97 -2.96 -0.03 4.74
CA ARG A 97 -2.83 -1.37 4.21
C ARG A 97 -3.67 -1.49 2.95
N PHE A 98 -3.04 -1.86 1.85
CA PHE A 98 -3.73 -2.05 0.59
C PHE A 98 -4.18 -3.50 0.43
N ALA A 99 -3.26 -4.45 0.56
CA ALA A 99 -3.58 -5.87 0.49
C ALA A 99 -2.39 -6.73 0.91
N ARG A 100 -2.65 -8.01 1.08
CA ARG A 100 -1.63 -9.06 1.22
C ARG A 100 -1.94 -10.12 0.21
N ARG A 101 -0.93 -10.58 -0.53
CA ARG A 101 -1.12 -11.61 -1.55
C ARG A 101 0.06 -12.57 -1.56
N ALA A 102 -0.23 -13.83 -1.84
CA ALA A 102 0.77 -14.81 -2.22
C ALA A 102 0.75 -14.87 -3.75
N LEU A 103 1.85 -14.54 -4.37
CA LEU A 103 1.96 -14.47 -5.83
C LEU A 103 2.58 -15.76 -6.35
N SER A 104 1.85 -16.45 -7.22
CA SER A 104 2.38 -17.62 -7.92
C SER A 104 3.21 -17.17 -9.12
N PRO A 105 4.32 -17.85 -9.42
CA PRO A 105 5.18 -17.45 -10.54
C PRO A 105 4.41 -17.30 -11.85
N GLY A 106 4.57 -16.15 -12.51
CA GLY A 106 3.98 -15.86 -13.80
C GLY A 106 2.49 -15.56 -13.80
N THR A 107 1.82 -15.59 -12.64
CA THR A 107 0.38 -15.33 -12.54
C THR A 107 0.13 -13.94 -11.98
N PRO A 108 -0.36 -12.98 -12.79
CA PRO A 108 -0.67 -11.64 -12.28
C PRO A 108 -1.83 -11.65 -11.30
N GLU A 109 -1.71 -10.82 -10.26
CA GLU A 109 -2.76 -10.57 -9.28
C GLU A 109 -3.14 -9.10 -9.33
N THR A 110 -4.44 -8.82 -9.46
CA THR A 110 -4.96 -7.45 -9.49
C THR A 110 -5.75 -7.18 -8.23
N VAL A 111 -5.45 -6.05 -7.59
CA VAL A 111 -6.14 -5.60 -6.38
C VAL A 111 -6.66 -4.20 -6.61
N THR A 112 -7.92 -3.97 -6.24
CA THR A 112 -8.57 -2.67 -6.31
C THR A 112 -9.10 -2.29 -4.95
N ARG A 113 -8.85 -1.04 -4.52
CA ARG A 113 -9.38 -0.48 -3.28
C ARG A 113 -9.93 0.92 -3.52
N SER A 114 -11.02 1.23 -2.85
CA SER A 114 -11.57 2.59 -2.83
C SER A 114 -10.91 3.38 -1.72
N ILE A 115 -10.37 4.55 -2.05
CA ILE A 115 -9.75 5.48 -1.12
C ILE A 115 -10.61 6.74 -1.07
N ALA A 116 -11.08 7.08 0.13
CA ALA A 116 -11.92 8.26 0.31
C ALA A 116 -11.05 9.47 0.71
N PHE A 117 -11.26 10.59 0.03
CA PHE A 117 -10.62 11.87 0.37
C PHE A 117 -11.62 12.74 1.12
N ARG A 118 -11.84 12.40 2.39
CA ARG A 118 -12.77 13.12 3.27
C ARG A 118 -12.03 13.82 4.39
N PRO A 119 -12.45 15.05 4.73
CA PRO A 119 -11.94 15.71 5.93
C PRO A 119 -12.27 14.88 7.17
N VAL A 120 -11.31 14.79 8.09
CA VAL A 120 -11.49 14.16 9.41
C VAL A 120 -10.98 15.14 10.46
N SER A 121 -11.37 14.96 11.72
CA SER A 121 -11.07 15.91 12.79
C SER A 121 -9.56 16.20 12.97
N ILE A 122 -8.71 15.25 12.62
CA ILE A 122 -7.25 15.37 12.76
C ILE A 122 -6.55 15.67 11.43
N ARG A 123 -7.31 15.79 10.33
CA ARG A 123 -6.73 15.97 9.00
C ARG A 123 -7.61 16.88 8.17
N ALA A 124 -7.12 18.07 7.90
CA ALA A 124 -7.73 18.96 6.92
C ALA A 124 -7.28 18.55 5.52
N LEU A 125 -8.20 18.54 4.55
CA LEU A 125 -7.87 18.32 3.15
C LEU A 125 -7.93 19.64 2.40
N HIS A 126 -6.96 19.84 1.53
CA HIS A 126 -6.84 21.04 0.71
C HIS A 126 -6.92 20.65 -0.77
N PRO A 127 -7.51 21.50 -1.62
CA PRO A 127 -7.43 21.30 -3.06
C PRO A 127 -5.99 21.26 -3.54
N GLY A 128 -5.74 20.53 -4.60
CA GLY A 128 -4.43 20.45 -5.21
C GLY A 128 -4.00 19.03 -5.50
N ARG A 129 -2.76 18.90 -5.90
CA ARG A 129 -2.20 17.61 -6.29
C ARG A 129 -1.71 16.85 -5.07
N HIS A 130 -2.26 15.65 -4.89
CA HIS A 130 -1.82 14.68 -3.90
C HIS A 130 -1.05 13.56 -4.59
N LEU A 131 -0.15 12.93 -3.86
CA LEU A 131 0.67 11.84 -4.40
C LEU A 131 0.28 10.53 -3.74
N LEU A 132 0.10 9.49 -4.56
CA LEU A 132 -0.10 8.12 -4.11
C LEU A 132 1.14 7.32 -4.46
N GLU A 133 1.71 6.63 -3.47
CA GLU A 133 2.84 5.74 -3.67
C GLU A 133 2.46 4.31 -3.30
N LEU A 134 2.77 3.37 -4.19
CA LEU A 134 2.57 1.96 -3.94
C LEU A 134 3.83 1.41 -3.29
N GLN A 135 3.69 0.86 -2.09
CA GLN A 135 4.78 0.23 -1.35
C GLN A 135 4.56 -1.27 -1.32
N VAL A 136 5.55 -2.01 -1.75
CA VAL A 136 5.51 -3.47 -1.72
C VAL A 136 6.72 -3.95 -0.94
N ASN A 137 6.48 -4.70 0.13
CA ASN A 137 7.51 -5.26 1.00
C ASN A 137 8.52 -4.19 1.47
N GLY A 138 7.98 -3.01 1.85
CA GLY A 138 8.78 -1.91 2.36
C GLY A 138 9.45 -1.03 1.32
N ARG A 139 9.25 -1.31 0.04
CA ARG A 139 9.90 -0.60 -1.06
C ARG A 139 8.87 0.13 -1.91
N ILE A 140 9.10 1.39 -2.21
CA ILE A 140 8.24 2.16 -3.11
C ILE A 140 8.51 1.69 -4.54
N VAL A 141 7.47 1.21 -5.21
CA VAL A 141 7.61 0.58 -6.54
C VAL A 141 6.87 1.32 -7.64
N ALA A 142 5.96 2.22 -7.29
CA ALA A 142 5.22 3.02 -8.26
C ALA A 142 4.61 4.24 -7.58
N ASP A 143 4.30 5.26 -8.35
CA ASP A 143 3.58 6.44 -7.84
C ASP A 143 2.65 7.01 -8.91
N LEU A 144 1.69 7.81 -8.46
CA LEU A 144 0.81 8.56 -9.33
C LEU A 144 0.22 9.75 -8.57
N ALA A 145 -0.28 10.73 -9.30
CA ALA A 145 -0.90 11.91 -8.72
C ALA A 145 -2.43 11.84 -8.84
N VAL A 146 -3.09 12.40 -7.83
CA VAL A 146 -4.54 12.59 -7.82
C VAL A 146 -4.80 14.06 -7.47
N ASP A 147 -5.62 14.73 -8.26
CA ASP A 147 -5.93 16.14 -8.06
C ASP A 147 -7.28 16.29 -7.37
N LEU A 148 -7.28 16.98 -6.22
CA LEU A 148 -8.52 17.31 -5.50
C LEU A 148 -8.98 18.72 -5.90
N THR A 149 -10.27 18.83 -6.20
CA THR A 149 -10.91 20.12 -6.45
C THR A 149 -11.70 20.55 -5.22
N PRO A 150 -11.97 21.86 -5.08
CA PRO A 150 -12.74 22.37 -3.96
C PRO A 150 -14.14 21.77 -3.85
#